data_8e46efb90649125be4e44320b4d9809a
#
_entry.id   8e46efb90649125be4e44320b4d9809a
#
_cell.length_a   1.000
_cell.length_b   1.000
_cell.length_c   1.000
_cell.angle_alpha   90.00
_cell.angle_beta   90.00
_cell.angle_gamma   90.00
#
_symmetry.space_group_name_H-M   'P 1'
#
loop_
_entity.id
_entity.type
_entity.pdbx_description
1 polymer ?
#
loop_
_entity_poly.entity_id
_entity_poly.type
_entity_poly.pdbx_seq_one_letter_code
_entity_poly.pdbx_strand_id
1 'polypeptide(L)'
;MSASSVQTESLCPHCLRRIPARRVFENTAIYLEKTCPEHGDLDKVLLWKNDPWPYERWTRSSNRSSAHTEPLLKDNSVKGCPYDCGICANHQQATCTAILEVTRRCDIACPVCFAASRPEPDADPDLEQIEQMLQTVKDEGICPIQISGGEPTLRNDLPQIVALAREAGFDHVQVNTNGIRLAQDADFAQALKDAGTTDFFIQFDGLTDAVYRRIRGAELLRLKLTAVERCAELKIGVILVPTLIRNCNEDQIGTIIAFAKKWVPTVKGVHFQPMTYLGRYPTSPRNEDRILIPDILNAIEEQTGGELMVENMVPPG
;
A
#
# COMPACT_ATOMS: atom_id res chain seq x y z
N MET A 1 -2.82 11.29 -35.98
CA MET A 1 -1.49 10.73 -35.60
C MET A 1 -1.75 9.30 -35.17
N SER A 2 -1.02 8.30 -35.70
CA SER A 2 -1.20 6.90 -35.32
C SER A 2 -0.76 6.72 -33.85
N ALA A 3 -1.63 6.14 -33.04
CA ALA A 3 -1.30 5.80 -31.66
C ALA A 3 -0.08 4.86 -31.67
N SER A 4 0.99 5.25 -30.99
CA SER A 4 2.13 4.36 -30.79
C SER A 4 1.75 3.31 -29.72
N SER A 5 2.28 2.10 -29.83
CA SER A 5 2.02 1.07 -28.82
C SER A 5 3.27 0.28 -28.48
N VAL A 6 3.36 -0.17 -27.23
CA VAL A 6 4.43 -0.99 -26.70
C VAL A 6 3.87 -2.29 -26.14
N GLN A 7 4.41 -3.41 -26.60
CA GLN A 7 4.03 -4.74 -26.13
C GLN A 7 4.41 -4.92 -24.65
N THR A 8 3.55 -5.58 -23.92
CA THR A 8 3.74 -5.92 -22.50
C THR A 8 2.92 -7.17 -22.17
N GLU A 9 2.84 -7.51 -20.91
CA GLU A 9 2.01 -8.57 -20.37
C GLU A 9 1.11 -8.06 -19.26
N SER A 10 0.02 -8.73 -19.01
CA SER A 10 -0.93 -8.44 -17.95
C SER A 10 -1.61 -9.71 -17.48
N LEU A 11 -2.46 -9.58 -16.45
CA LEU A 11 -3.34 -10.67 -16.04
C LEU A 11 -4.76 -10.48 -16.56
N CYS A 12 -5.38 -11.58 -16.91
CA CYS A 12 -6.83 -11.61 -17.14
C CYS A 12 -7.54 -11.43 -15.79
N PRO A 13 -8.50 -10.48 -15.66
CA PRO A 13 -9.21 -10.29 -14.39
C PRO A 13 -10.17 -11.42 -14.03
N HIS A 14 -10.50 -12.30 -14.97
CA HIS A 14 -11.44 -13.40 -14.77
C HIS A 14 -10.75 -14.72 -14.39
N CYS A 15 -9.69 -15.10 -15.12
CA CYS A 15 -8.99 -16.38 -14.88
C CYS A 15 -7.58 -16.22 -14.30
N LEU A 16 -7.13 -14.99 -14.05
CA LEU A 16 -5.80 -14.63 -13.53
C LEU A 16 -4.61 -15.16 -14.34
N ARG A 17 -4.86 -15.69 -15.55
CA ARG A 17 -3.82 -16.14 -16.48
C ARG A 17 -3.02 -14.94 -16.97
N ARG A 18 -1.70 -15.08 -17.07
CA ARG A 18 -0.83 -14.12 -17.75
C ARG A 18 -1.15 -14.12 -19.25
N ILE A 19 -1.42 -12.96 -19.79
CA ILE A 19 -1.87 -12.76 -21.17
C ILE A 19 -1.07 -11.64 -21.85
N PRO A 20 -0.92 -11.69 -23.17
CA PRO A 20 -0.38 -10.57 -23.94
C PRO A 20 -1.20 -9.30 -23.73
N ALA A 21 -0.51 -8.19 -23.64
CA ALA A 21 -1.11 -6.87 -23.53
C ALA A 21 -0.29 -5.84 -24.31
N ARG A 22 -0.86 -4.66 -24.54
CA ARG A 22 -0.13 -3.54 -25.12
C ARG A 22 -0.50 -2.24 -24.40
N ARG A 23 0.50 -1.41 -24.15
CA ARG A 23 0.31 -0.03 -23.73
C ARG A 23 0.11 0.81 -24.98
N VAL A 24 -1.03 1.49 -25.08
CA VAL A 24 -1.40 2.35 -26.21
C VAL A 24 -1.25 3.80 -25.76
N PHE A 25 -0.40 4.55 -26.46
CA PHE A 25 -0.11 5.94 -26.17
C PHE A 25 -0.99 6.83 -27.02
N GLU A 26 -1.91 7.51 -26.38
CA GLU A 26 -2.73 8.57 -26.96
C GLU A 26 -2.20 9.95 -26.49
N ASN A 27 -2.61 11.02 -27.15
CA ASN A 27 -2.04 12.36 -26.87
C ASN A 27 -2.10 12.78 -25.40
N THR A 28 -3.20 12.47 -24.71
CA THR A 28 -3.47 12.91 -23.34
C THR A 28 -3.44 11.79 -22.32
N ALA A 29 -3.40 10.53 -22.77
CA ALA A 29 -3.53 9.39 -21.87
C ALA A 29 -2.84 8.14 -22.41
N ILE A 30 -2.58 7.19 -21.52
CA ILE A 30 -2.04 5.89 -21.83
C ILE A 30 -3.01 4.83 -21.33
N TYR A 31 -3.28 3.86 -22.17
CA TYR A 31 -4.19 2.78 -21.88
C TYR A 31 -3.50 1.43 -21.97
N LEU A 32 -4.06 0.45 -21.25
CA LEU A 32 -3.71 -0.95 -21.38
C LEU A 32 -4.83 -1.67 -22.14
N GLU A 33 -4.49 -2.25 -23.26
CA GLU A 33 -5.34 -3.16 -24.01
C GLU A 33 -4.83 -4.58 -23.86
N LYS A 34 -5.73 -5.53 -23.69
CA LYS A 34 -5.38 -6.94 -23.47
C LYS A 34 -6.49 -7.86 -23.96
N THR A 35 -6.08 -9.03 -24.45
CA THR A 35 -6.99 -10.06 -24.97
C THR A 35 -6.68 -11.38 -24.25
N CYS A 36 -7.71 -12.01 -23.71
CA CYS A 36 -7.60 -13.32 -23.08
C CYS A 36 -8.06 -14.40 -24.07
N PRO A 37 -7.32 -15.50 -24.24
CA PRO A 37 -7.73 -16.60 -25.11
C PRO A 37 -9.07 -17.23 -24.71
N GLU A 38 -9.44 -17.17 -23.42
CA GLU A 38 -10.69 -17.74 -22.91
C GLU A 38 -11.82 -16.71 -22.79
N HIS A 39 -11.49 -15.43 -22.56
CA HIS A 39 -12.49 -14.38 -22.27
C HIS A 39 -12.58 -13.31 -23.36
N GLY A 40 -11.82 -13.46 -24.44
CA GLY A 40 -11.81 -12.52 -25.56
C GLY A 40 -11.15 -11.18 -25.22
N ASP A 41 -11.57 -10.15 -25.96
CA ASP A 41 -11.11 -8.78 -25.73
C ASP A 41 -11.66 -8.25 -24.41
N LEU A 42 -10.76 -7.66 -23.62
CA LEU A 42 -11.06 -7.08 -22.31
C LEU A 42 -11.14 -5.56 -22.43
N ASP A 43 -11.86 -4.96 -21.48
CA ASP A 43 -12.00 -3.51 -21.44
C ASP A 43 -10.63 -2.81 -21.45
N LYS A 44 -10.54 -1.75 -22.25
CA LYS A 44 -9.39 -0.86 -22.31
C LYS A 44 -9.26 -0.10 -20.97
N VAL A 45 -8.16 -0.29 -20.27
CA VAL A 45 -7.94 0.26 -18.93
C VAL A 45 -7.08 1.51 -19.02
N LEU A 46 -7.55 2.64 -18.46
CA LEU A 46 -6.77 3.86 -18.32
C LEU A 46 -5.64 3.63 -17.28
N LEU A 47 -4.39 3.79 -17.73
CA LEU A 47 -3.19 3.63 -16.89
C LEU A 47 -2.64 4.96 -16.39
N TRP A 48 -2.65 6.00 -17.27
CA TRP A 48 -1.98 7.26 -16.99
C TRP A 48 -2.64 8.41 -17.74
N LYS A 49 -2.61 9.61 -17.15
CA LYS A 49 -2.89 10.87 -17.82
C LYS A 49 -1.59 11.65 -17.90
N ASN A 50 -1.29 12.23 -19.06
CA ASN A 50 -0.02 12.93 -19.29
C ASN A 50 0.05 14.33 -18.67
N ASP A 51 -0.98 14.76 -17.98
CA ASP A 51 -1.03 16.00 -17.21
C ASP A 51 -1.19 15.66 -15.72
N PRO A 52 -0.37 16.19 -14.81
CA PRO A 52 0.71 17.18 -15.01
C PRO A 52 2.04 16.56 -15.44
N TRP A 53 2.18 15.26 -15.35
CA TRP A 53 3.42 14.56 -15.68
C TRP A 53 3.23 13.65 -16.90
N PRO A 54 4.10 13.77 -17.93
CA PRO A 54 4.18 12.75 -18.97
C PRO A 54 4.63 11.42 -18.37
N TYR A 55 4.12 10.33 -18.94
CA TYR A 55 4.39 8.97 -18.48
C TYR A 55 5.88 8.64 -18.42
N GLU A 56 6.66 9.17 -19.34
CA GLU A 56 8.10 8.97 -19.42
C GLU A 56 8.84 9.51 -18.18
N ARG A 57 8.31 10.57 -17.56
CA ARG A 57 8.87 11.10 -16.32
C ARG A 57 8.71 10.10 -15.17
N TRP A 58 7.58 9.43 -15.11
CA TRP A 58 7.28 8.42 -14.10
C TRP A 58 8.07 7.12 -14.28
N THR A 59 8.29 6.71 -15.54
CA THR A 59 8.92 5.44 -15.90
C THR A 59 10.43 5.51 -16.07
N ARG A 60 11.05 6.66 -15.82
CA ARG A 60 12.52 6.74 -15.81
C ARG A 60 13.05 5.79 -14.75
N SER A 61 13.66 4.71 -15.19
CA SER A 61 14.41 3.84 -14.30
C SER A 61 15.43 4.68 -13.56
N SER A 62 15.44 4.64 -12.24
CA SER A 62 16.58 5.09 -11.49
C SER A 62 17.77 4.25 -11.96
N ASN A 63 18.81 4.85 -12.47
CA ASN A 63 20.10 4.19 -12.74
C ASN A 63 20.83 3.81 -11.43
N ARG A 64 20.10 3.60 -10.35
CA ARG A 64 20.61 2.96 -9.16
C ARG A 64 20.69 1.48 -9.46
N SER A 65 21.81 1.06 -10.06
CA SER A 65 22.30 -0.28 -9.81
C SER A 65 22.36 -0.40 -8.28
N SER A 66 21.44 -1.11 -7.68
CA SER A 66 21.57 -1.51 -6.30
C SER A 66 22.86 -2.30 -6.22
N ALA A 67 23.90 -1.70 -5.64
CA ALA A 67 25.17 -2.37 -5.36
C ALA A 67 24.99 -3.44 -4.26
N HIS A 68 23.79 -3.94 -4.06
CA HIS A 68 23.45 -4.86 -3.01
C HIS A 68 23.04 -6.20 -3.61
N THR A 69 23.94 -7.16 -3.39
CA THR A 69 23.76 -8.59 -3.43
C THR A 69 22.90 -9.12 -4.56
N GLU A 70 23.50 -9.97 -5.37
CA GLU A 70 22.75 -10.82 -6.28
C GLU A 70 21.56 -11.41 -5.49
N PRO A 71 20.33 -11.21 -5.96
CA PRO A 71 19.18 -11.80 -5.27
C PRO A 71 19.42 -13.30 -5.18
N LEU A 72 19.21 -13.88 -4.00
CA LEU A 72 19.25 -15.33 -3.82
C LEU A 72 18.13 -15.92 -4.69
N LEU A 73 18.52 -16.35 -5.88
CA LEU A 73 17.60 -16.92 -6.87
C LEU A 73 17.09 -18.26 -6.33
N LYS A 74 15.85 -18.29 -5.88
CA LYS A 74 15.14 -19.55 -5.61
C LYS A 74 14.65 -20.10 -6.94
N ASP A 75 15.43 -21.02 -7.50
CA ASP A 75 15.20 -21.59 -8.84
C ASP A 75 14.10 -22.67 -8.88
N ASN A 76 13.13 -22.63 -7.96
CA ASN A 76 12.06 -23.60 -7.84
C ASN A 76 10.71 -23.10 -8.38
N SER A 77 10.72 -22.12 -9.27
CA SER A 77 9.53 -21.63 -9.92
C SER A 77 9.01 -22.67 -10.93
N VAL A 78 7.91 -23.36 -10.60
CA VAL A 78 7.30 -24.39 -11.45
C VAL A 78 6.29 -23.76 -12.42
N LYS A 79 5.50 -22.78 -11.96
CA LYS A 79 4.45 -22.11 -12.74
C LYS A 79 4.84 -20.71 -13.19
N GLY A 80 5.87 -20.10 -12.58
CA GLY A 80 6.29 -18.74 -12.84
C GLY A 80 5.31 -17.68 -12.32
N CYS A 81 5.62 -16.40 -12.62
CA CYS A 81 4.73 -15.29 -12.27
C CYS A 81 3.34 -15.46 -12.89
N PRO A 82 2.25 -15.21 -12.11
CA PRO A 82 2.20 -14.73 -10.73
C PRO A 82 1.98 -15.83 -9.69
N TYR A 83 2.10 -17.10 -10.05
CA TYR A 83 1.56 -18.21 -9.26
C TYR A 83 2.52 -18.71 -8.17
N ASP A 84 3.81 -18.65 -8.42
CA ASP A 84 4.88 -19.05 -7.50
C ASP A 84 6.02 -18.04 -7.58
N CYS A 85 5.68 -16.78 -7.27
CA CYS A 85 6.64 -15.71 -7.25
C CYS A 85 7.51 -15.81 -6.00
N GLY A 86 8.61 -16.56 -6.14
CA GLY A 86 9.81 -16.26 -5.40
C GLY A 86 10.68 -15.29 -6.22
N ILE A 87 11.78 -14.85 -5.69
CA ILE A 87 12.76 -14.08 -6.47
C ILE A 87 13.38 -15.05 -7.48
N CYS A 88 12.95 -14.99 -8.74
CA CYS A 88 13.42 -15.84 -9.82
C CYS A 88 14.52 -15.15 -10.64
N ALA A 89 15.21 -15.92 -11.50
CA ALA A 89 16.27 -15.41 -12.38
C ALA A 89 15.87 -14.24 -13.28
N ASN A 90 14.57 -14.05 -13.52
CA ASN A 90 14.03 -12.95 -14.30
C ASN A 90 13.63 -11.73 -13.45
N HIS A 91 13.82 -11.78 -12.13
CA HIS A 91 13.56 -10.66 -11.24
C HIS A 91 14.63 -9.58 -11.41
N GLN A 92 14.20 -8.37 -11.70
CA GLN A 92 15.13 -7.27 -12.05
C GLN A 92 15.19 -6.15 -11.01
N GLN A 93 14.45 -6.28 -9.92
CA GLN A 93 14.37 -5.27 -8.87
C GLN A 93 14.80 -5.83 -7.52
N ALA A 94 15.53 -5.01 -6.75
CA ALA A 94 15.82 -5.35 -5.36
C ALA A 94 14.59 -5.18 -4.48
N THR A 95 14.44 -6.03 -3.48
CA THR A 95 13.40 -5.87 -2.46
C THR A 95 13.66 -4.61 -1.65
N CYS A 96 12.71 -3.68 -1.64
CA CYS A 96 12.82 -2.43 -0.89
C CYS A 96 12.16 -2.51 0.50
N THR A 97 11.19 -3.39 0.69
CA THR A 97 10.46 -3.57 1.95
C THR A 97 9.83 -4.97 1.97
N ALA A 98 9.93 -5.67 3.08
CA ALA A 98 9.18 -6.90 3.31
C ALA A 98 7.89 -6.61 4.08
N ILE A 99 6.79 -7.23 3.66
CA ILE A 99 5.51 -7.17 4.37
C ILE A 99 5.23 -8.55 4.96
N LEU A 100 5.16 -8.62 6.28
CA LEU A 100 4.87 -9.83 7.02
C LEU A 100 3.39 -9.84 7.43
N GLU A 101 2.61 -10.71 6.81
CA GLU A 101 1.20 -10.92 7.19
C GLU A 101 1.11 -11.87 8.38
N VAL A 102 0.86 -11.33 9.57
CA VAL A 102 0.81 -12.10 10.82
C VAL A 102 -0.58 -12.61 11.18
N THR A 103 -1.61 -12.13 10.48
CA THR A 103 -3.00 -12.58 10.64
C THR A 103 -3.84 -12.23 9.41
N ARG A 104 -4.87 -13.03 9.13
CA ARG A 104 -5.88 -12.69 8.12
C ARG A 104 -7.16 -12.12 8.74
N ARG A 105 -7.26 -12.15 10.07
CA ARG A 105 -8.41 -11.61 10.81
C ARG A 105 -8.40 -10.08 10.77
N CYS A 106 -9.60 -9.49 10.73
CA CYS A 106 -9.80 -8.06 10.83
C CYS A 106 -11.11 -7.77 11.56
N ASP A 107 -11.12 -6.76 12.43
CA ASP A 107 -12.28 -6.29 13.18
C ASP A 107 -13.25 -5.44 12.36
N ILE A 108 -12.81 -4.98 11.18
CA ILE A 108 -13.64 -4.19 10.27
C ILE A 108 -13.89 -4.98 8.99
N ALA A 109 -15.16 -5.12 8.61
CA ALA A 109 -15.55 -5.70 7.34
C ALA A 109 -15.65 -4.62 6.24
N CYS A 110 -14.56 -3.92 5.97
CA CYS A 110 -14.54 -2.79 5.05
C CYS A 110 -15.17 -3.14 3.69
N PRO A 111 -16.08 -2.32 3.14
CA PRO A 111 -16.56 -2.47 1.76
C PRO A 111 -15.44 -2.47 0.72
N VAL A 112 -14.36 -1.74 1.01
CA VAL A 112 -13.15 -1.67 0.19
C VAL A 112 -11.98 -2.24 0.97
N CYS A 113 -11.49 -3.42 0.55
CA CYS A 113 -10.36 -4.09 1.19
C CYS A 113 -9.62 -4.96 0.18
N PHE A 114 -8.41 -4.56 -0.21
CA PHE A 114 -7.63 -5.29 -1.21
C PHE A 114 -7.19 -6.69 -0.73
N ALA A 115 -6.99 -6.87 0.59
CA ALA A 115 -6.67 -8.17 1.20
C ALA A 115 -7.92 -9.06 1.38
N ALA A 116 -9.13 -8.52 1.17
CA ALA A 116 -10.40 -9.20 1.42
C ALA A 116 -10.49 -9.86 2.81
N SER A 117 -9.82 -9.27 3.80
CA SER A 117 -9.78 -9.78 5.19
C SER A 117 -11.16 -9.96 5.79
N ARG A 118 -11.30 -10.94 6.68
CA ARG A 118 -12.56 -11.36 7.29
C ARG A 118 -12.44 -11.42 8.81
N PRO A 119 -13.56 -11.34 9.56
CA PRO A 119 -13.56 -11.53 11.01
C PRO A 119 -13.27 -12.99 11.41
N GLU A 120 -13.62 -13.95 10.56
CA GLU A 120 -13.48 -15.38 10.84
C GLU A 120 -12.06 -15.86 10.62
N PRO A 121 -11.50 -16.65 11.55
CA PRO A 121 -10.10 -17.00 11.53
C PRO A 121 -9.77 -18.18 10.61
N ASP A 122 -8.83 -17.98 9.71
CA ASP A 122 -7.82 -19.00 9.49
C ASP A 122 -6.90 -18.98 10.74
N ALA A 123 -6.27 -20.10 11.09
CA ALA A 123 -5.31 -20.11 12.19
C ALA A 123 -4.18 -19.11 11.91
N ASP A 124 -3.92 -18.21 12.83
CA ASP A 124 -2.77 -17.31 12.72
C ASP A 124 -1.48 -18.13 12.81
N PRO A 125 -0.41 -17.73 12.13
CA PRO A 125 0.90 -18.34 12.33
C PRO A 125 1.34 -18.17 13.80
N ASP A 126 1.91 -19.20 14.38
CA ASP A 126 2.50 -19.15 15.72
C ASP A 126 3.85 -18.40 15.72
N LEU A 127 4.42 -18.18 16.90
CA LEU A 127 5.67 -17.42 17.02
C LEU A 127 6.84 -18.12 16.35
N GLU A 128 6.89 -19.45 16.33
CA GLU A 128 7.94 -20.21 15.66
C GLU A 128 7.86 -20.03 14.13
N GLN A 129 6.65 -20.05 13.59
CA GLN A 129 6.44 -19.77 12.17
C GLN A 129 6.79 -18.31 11.82
N ILE A 130 6.48 -17.36 12.72
CA ILE A 130 6.89 -15.95 12.56
C ILE A 130 8.42 -15.83 12.55
N GLU A 131 9.14 -16.50 13.47
CA GLU A 131 10.60 -16.50 13.46
C GLU A 131 11.18 -17.05 12.14
N GLN A 132 10.60 -18.13 11.61
CA GLN A 132 11.00 -18.70 10.32
C GLN A 132 10.78 -17.72 9.17
N MET A 133 9.64 -16.99 9.18
CA MET A 133 9.39 -15.95 8.19
C MET A 133 10.41 -14.82 8.29
N LEU A 134 10.71 -14.34 9.51
CA LEU A 134 11.72 -13.30 9.75
C LEU A 134 13.11 -13.74 9.28
N GLN A 135 13.49 -14.98 9.58
CA GLN A 135 14.77 -15.54 9.13
C GLN A 135 14.83 -15.60 7.60
N THR A 136 13.75 -15.99 6.93
CA THR A 136 13.67 -16.00 5.47
C THR A 136 13.91 -14.61 4.89
N VAL A 137 13.27 -13.57 5.46
CA VAL A 137 13.46 -12.17 5.02
C VAL A 137 14.90 -11.70 5.28
N LYS A 138 15.48 -12.11 6.40
CA LYS A 138 16.87 -11.79 6.77
C LYS A 138 17.88 -12.40 5.80
N ASP A 139 17.67 -13.66 5.40
CA ASP A 139 18.53 -14.38 4.47
C ASP A 139 18.51 -13.76 3.06
N GLU A 140 17.43 -13.11 2.68
CA GLU A 140 17.28 -12.36 1.42
C GLU A 140 17.88 -10.92 1.46
N GLY A 141 18.48 -10.56 2.57
CA GLY A 141 19.05 -9.22 2.81
C GLY A 141 18.20 -8.38 3.75
N ILE A 142 18.85 -7.64 4.62
CA ILE A 142 18.16 -6.78 5.59
C ILE A 142 17.46 -5.65 4.84
N CYS A 143 16.16 -5.57 4.98
CA CYS A 143 15.32 -4.48 4.46
C CYS A 143 14.38 -3.99 5.57
N PRO A 144 13.77 -2.80 5.45
CA PRO A 144 12.67 -2.42 6.33
C PRO A 144 11.57 -3.47 6.31
N ILE A 145 11.00 -3.80 7.49
CA ILE A 145 9.90 -4.74 7.60
C ILE A 145 8.62 -4.03 8.01
N GLN A 146 7.53 -4.41 7.38
CA GLN A 146 6.17 -3.99 7.74
C GLN A 146 5.40 -5.18 8.29
N ILE A 147 4.97 -5.12 9.53
CA ILE A 147 4.07 -6.11 10.14
C ILE A 147 2.64 -5.70 9.78
N SER A 148 1.94 -6.58 9.09
CA SER A 148 0.65 -6.34 8.48
C SER A 148 -0.27 -7.57 8.61
N GLY A 149 -1.34 -7.59 7.83
CA GLY A 149 -2.29 -8.69 7.74
C GLY A 149 -3.69 -8.17 7.44
N GLY A 150 -4.71 -8.76 8.05
CA GLY A 150 -6.00 -8.12 8.16
C GLY A 150 -5.89 -6.90 9.08
N GLU A 151 -5.86 -7.16 10.39
CA GLU A 151 -5.50 -6.16 11.41
C GLU A 151 -4.56 -6.80 12.44
N PRO A 152 -3.26 -6.48 12.40
CA PRO A 152 -2.27 -7.14 13.25
C PRO A 152 -2.49 -6.86 14.74
N THR A 153 -3.09 -5.72 15.10
CA THR A 153 -3.35 -5.38 16.50
C THR A 153 -4.42 -6.27 17.17
N LEU A 154 -5.11 -7.12 16.42
CA LEU A 154 -5.96 -8.17 17.02
C LEU A 154 -5.16 -9.27 17.71
N ARG A 155 -3.88 -9.39 17.42
CA ARG A 155 -2.98 -10.32 18.11
C ARG A 155 -2.52 -9.72 19.43
N ASN A 156 -2.74 -10.44 20.53
CA ASN A 156 -2.24 -10.02 21.84
C ASN A 156 -0.72 -10.19 21.97
N ASP A 157 -0.14 -11.09 21.19
CA ASP A 157 1.30 -11.36 21.12
C ASP A 157 2.03 -10.48 20.07
N LEU A 158 1.36 -9.50 19.48
CA LEU A 158 2.01 -8.58 18.52
C LEU A 158 3.25 -7.88 19.08
N PRO A 159 3.30 -7.43 20.36
CA PRO A 159 4.54 -6.90 20.92
C PRO A 159 5.68 -7.90 20.91
N GLN A 160 5.42 -9.20 21.12
CA GLN A 160 6.42 -10.26 21.03
C GLN A 160 6.92 -10.42 19.59
N ILE A 161 6.02 -10.35 18.59
CA ILE A 161 6.38 -10.40 17.17
C ILE A 161 7.29 -9.21 16.79
N VAL A 162 6.98 -8.02 17.28
CA VAL A 162 7.83 -6.83 17.08
C VAL A 162 9.22 -7.04 17.71
N ALA A 163 9.27 -7.56 18.95
CA ALA A 163 10.52 -7.86 19.63
C ALA A 163 11.37 -8.88 18.85
N LEU A 164 10.77 -9.98 18.37
CA LEU A 164 11.43 -10.97 17.51
C LEU A 164 12.02 -10.34 16.24
N ALA A 165 11.29 -9.42 15.60
CA ALA A 165 11.81 -8.71 14.42
C ALA A 165 13.02 -7.84 14.80
N ARG A 166 12.99 -7.16 15.94
CA ARG A 166 14.13 -6.37 16.46
C ARG A 166 15.33 -7.24 16.78
N GLU A 167 15.11 -8.38 17.46
CA GLU A 167 16.15 -9.36 17.81
C GLU A 167 16.78 -10.01 16.56
N ALA A 168 15.96 -10.23 15.51
CA ALA A 168 16.44 -10.67 14.21
C ALA A 168 17.33 -9.65 13.49
N GLY A 169 17.38 -8.39 13.96
CA GLY A 169 18.26 -7.33 13.46
C GLY A 169 17.60 -6.39 12.44
N PHE A 170 16.27 -6.33 12.39
CA PHE A 170 15.57 -5.33 11.59
C PHE A 170 15.58 -3.98 12.32
N ASP A 171 16.31 -3.00 11.78
CA ASP A 171 16.40 -1.65 12.38
C ASP A 171 15.11 -0.85 12.22
N HIS A 172 14.32 -1.14 11.21
CA HIS A 172 13.05 -0.48 10.96
C HIS A 172 11.91 -1.51 10.95
N VAL A 173 11.07 -1.44 12.00
CA VAL A 173 9.89 -2.29 12.18
C VAL A 173 8.65 -1.41 12.23
N GLN A 174 7.91 -1.37 11.13
CA GLN A 174 6.68 -0.61 10.99
C GLN A 174 5.47 -1.53 11.20
N VAL A 175 4.45 -1.04 11.91
CA VAL A 175 3.18 -1.76 12.08
C VAL A 175 2.09 -1.07 11.27
N ASN A 176 1.49 -1.81 10.33
CA ASN A 176 0.37 -1.36 9.51
C ASN A 176 -0.93 -1.67 10.26
N THR A 177 -1.73 -0.65 10.59
CA THR A 177 -2.93 -0.83 11.41
C THR A 177 -4.06 0.12 11.02
N ASN A 178 -5.29 -0.31 11.31
CA ASN A 178 -6.44 0.58 11.27
C ASN A 178 -6.45 1.59 12.44
N GLY A 179 -5.61 1.41 13.46
CA GLY A 179 -5.43 2.33 14.59
C GLY A 179 -6.52 2.26 15.67
N ILE A 180 -7.52 1.40 15.55
CA ILE A 180 -8.62 1.31 16.52
C ILE A 180 -8.10 0.90 17.90
N ARG A 181 -7.33 -0.19 17.97
CA ARG A 181 -6.79 -0.66 19.24
C ARG A 181 -5.78 0.31 19.84
N LEU A 182 -4.98 1.00 19.03
CA LEU A 182 -4.08 2.04 19.53
C LEU A 182 -4.83 3.17 20.24
N ALA A 183 -6.02 3.53 19.74
CA ALA A 183 -6.86 4.54 20.38
C ALA A 183 -7.49 4.06 21.69
N GLN A 184 -7.89 2.79 21.76
CA GLN A 184 -8.69 2.23 22.86
C GLN A 184 -7.86 1.63 24.01
N ASP A 185 -6.65 1.14 23.71
CA ASP A 185 -5.80 0.36 24.62
C ASP A 185 -4.42 1.01 24.75
N ALA A 186 -4.27 1.85 25.77
CA ALA A 186 -3.03 2.60 26.01
C ALA A 186 -1.87 1.69 26.38
N ASP A 187 -2.14 0.65 27.18
CA ASP A 187 -1.12 -0.29 27.65
C ASP A 187 -0.57 -1.12 26.51
N PHE A 188 -1.44 -1.55 25.59
CA PHE A 188 -1.03 -2.26 24.38
C PHE A 188 -0.19 -1.37 23.46
N ALA A 189 -0.58 -0.10 23.28
CA ALA A 189 0.19 0.84 22.47
C ALA A 189 1.58 1.10 23.09
N GLN A 190 1.66 1.20 24.43
CA GLN A 190 2.93 1.31 25.15
C GLN A 190 3.78 0.04 24.99
N ALA A 191 3.17 -1.15 25.10
CA ALA A 191 3.88 -2.41 24.90
C ALA A 191 4.49 -2.54 23.49
N LEU A 192 3.79 -2.09 22.45
CA LEU A 192 4.32 -2.03 21.07
C LEU A 192 5.52 -1.10 20.95
N LYS A 193 5.49 0.06 21.63
CA LYS A 193 6.63 0.98 21.69
C LYS A 193 7.83 0.31 22.38
N ASP A 194 7.61 -0.29 23.54
CA ASP A 194 8.68 -0.90 24.34
C ASP A 194 9.29 -2.11 23.65
N ALA A 195 8.51 -2.81 22.82
CA ALA A 195 8.97 -3.89 21.94
C ALA A 195 9.84 -3.40 20.77
N GLY A 196 9.85 -2.09 20.48
CA GLY A 196 10.73 -1.50 19.47
C GLY A 196 10.05 -1.16 18.14
N THR A 197 8.71 -0.97 18.11
CA THR A 197 8.03 -0.39 16.94
C THR A 197 8.64 0.95 16.60
N THR A 198 9.07 1.14 15.35
CA THR A 198 9.70 2.39 14.90
C THR A 198 8.67 3.43 14.49
N ASP A 199 7.63 3.01 13.80
CA ASP A 199 6.50 3.84 13.41
C ASP A 199 5.26 3.02 13.09
N PHE A 200 4.12 3.71 13.03
CA PHE A 200 2.85 3.16 12.61
C PHE A 200 2.45 3.67 11.23
N PHE A 201 2.00 2.77 10.39
CA PHE A 201 1.37 3.03 9.10
C PHE A 201 -0.15 2.97 9.32
N ILE A 202 -0.74 4.14 9.64
CA ILE A 202 -2.14 4.22 10.10
C ILE A 202 -3.07 4.53 8.94
N GLN A 203 -4.03 3.66 8.73
CA GLN A 203 -5.13 3.90 7.81
C GLN A 203 -5.91 5.17 8.23
N PHE A 204 -5.93 6.19 7.34
CA PHE A 204 -6.50 7.51 7.63
C PHE A 204 -7.14 8.14 6.39
N ASP A 205 -8.41 7.84 6.12
CA ASP A 205 -9.04 8.12 4.82
C ASP A 205 -9.59 9.55 4.67
N GLY A 206 -9.68 10.32 5.74
CA GLY A 206 -10.20 11.68 5.71
C GLY A 206 -10.50 12.25 7.08
N LEU A 207 -11.10 13.44 7.10
CA LEU A 207 -11.44 14.20 8.32
C LEU A 207 -12.96 14.32 8.53
N THR A 208 -13.74 13.40 7.96
CA THR A 208 -15.18 13.31 8.18
C THR A 208 -15.63 11.85 8.31
N ASP A 209 -16.61 11.60 9.20
CA ASP A 209 -17.17 10.26 9.35
C ASP A 209 -17.94 9.77 8.11
N ALA A 210 -18.39 10.69 7.25
CA ALA A 210 -19.02 10.35 5.98
C ALA A 210 -18.08 9.52 5.08
N VAL A 211 -16.79 9.89 5.03
CA VAL A 211 -15.75 9.13 4.32
C VAL A 211 -15.59 7.74 4.92
N TYR A 212 -15.45 7.64 6.24
CA TYR A 212 -15.26 6.35 6.91
C TYR A 212 -16.47 5.43 6.76
N ARG A 213 -17.69 5.94 6.89
CA ARG A 213 -18.91 5.14 6.62
C ARG A 213 -18.90 4.55 5.21
N ARG A 214 -18.49 5.34 4.23
CA ARG A 214 -18.47 4.90 2.82
C ARG A 214 -17.37 3.90 2.52
N ILE A 215 -16.16 4.11 3.04
CA ILE A 215 -14.98 3.27 2.72
C ILE A 215 -14.84 2.10 3.69
N ARG A 216 -15.17 2.30 4.98
CA ARG A 216 -14.93 1.33 6.07
C ARG A 216 -16.18 0.75 6.67
N GLY A 217 -17.36 1.33 6.40
CA GLY A 217 -18.64 0.87 6.92
C GLY A 217 -18.96 1.31 8.35
N ALA A 218 -18.14 2.17 8.96
CA ALA A 218 -18.30 2.63 10.34
C ALA A 218 -17.84 4.08 10.52
N GLU A 219 -18.25 4.71 11.63
CA GLU A 219 -17.75 6.02 12.05
C GLU A 219 -16.45 5.83 12.84
N LEU A 220 -15.34 6.28 12.29
CA LEU A 220 -14.02 6.00 12.84
C LEU A 220 -13.17 7.24 13.09
N LEU A 221 -13.63 8.43 12.68
CA LEU A 221 -12.83 9.65 12.73
C LEU A 221 -12.25 9.89 14.14
N ARG A 222 -13.09 9.81 15.16
CA ARG A 222 -12.64 10.03 16.54
C ARG A 222 -11.53 9.08 16.95
N LEU A 223 -11.66 7.78 16.61
CA LEU A 223 -10.63 6.78 16.91
C LEU A 223 -9.33 7.05 16.16
N LYS A 224 -9.42 7.52 14.89
CA LYS A 224 -8.23 7.88 14.12
C LYS A 224 -7.48 9.06 14.73
N LEU A 225 -8.21 10.09 15.16
CA LEU A 225 -7.60 11.24 15.85
C LEU A 225 -6.94 10.81 17.17
N THR A 226 -7.65 10.04 17.99
CA THR A 226 -7.09 9.52 19.25
C THR A 226 -5.87 8.62 19.03
N ALA A 227 -5.84 7.81 17.96
CA ALA A 227 -4.65 7.00 17.63
C ALA A 227 -3.43 7.88 17.33
N VAL A 228 -3.60 8.98 16.58
CA VAL A 228 -2.51 9.93 16.30
C VAL A 228 -2.06 10.64 17.58
N GLU A 229 -3.00 11.08 18.43
CA GLU A 229 -2.73 11.67 19.74
C GLU A 229 -1.91 10.72 20.62
N ARG A 230 -2.32 9.45 20.68
CA ARG A 230 -1.60 8.40 21.42
C ARG A 230 -0.17 8.22 20.91
N CYS A 231 0.01 8.18 19.60
CA CYS A 231 1.35 8.08 19.01
C CYS A 231 2.22 9.30 19.37
N ALA A 232 1.63 10.50 19.44
CA ALA A 232 2.34 11.71 19.86
C ALA A 232 2.78 11.64 21.33
N GLU A 233 1.90 11.21 22.24
CA GLU A 233 2.22 10.97 23.65
C GLU A 233 3.37 9.97 23.80
N LEU A 234 3.34 8.91 23.02
CA LEU A 234 4.36 7.86 22.99
C LEU A 234 5.64 8.27 22.24
N LYS A 235 5.65 9.38 21.52
CA LYS A 235 6.75 9.82 20.65
C LYS A 235 7.13 8.78 19.60
N ILE A 236 6.14 8.11 19.01
CA ILE A 236 6.29 7.18 17.89
C ILE A 236 5.88 7.90 16.60
N GLY A 237 6.64 7.66 15.52
CA GLY A 237 6.32 8.19 14.19
C GLY A 237 5.03 7.60 13.62
N VAL A 238 4.32 8.39 12.82
CA VAL A 238 3.11 7.98 12.10
C VAL A 238 3.22 8.36 10.63
N ILE A 239 2.85 7.43 9.75
CA ILE A 239 2.55 7.71 8.36
C ILE A 239 1.04 7.56 8.19
N LEU A 240 0.37 8.60 7.71
CA LEU A 240 -1.06 8.55 7.41
C LEU A 240 -1.27 7.92 6.04
N VAL A 241 -2.24 7.01 5.95
CA VAL A 241 -2.47 6.20 4.73
C VAL A 241 -3.92 6.33 4.29
N PRO A 242 -4.25 7.37 3.50
CA PRO A 242 -5.56 7.50 2.90
C PRO A 242 -5.69 6.63 1.65
N THR A 243 -6.72 5.80 1.60
CA THR A 243 -7.17 5.15 0.37
C THR A 243 -8.05 6.13 -0.39
N LEU A 244 -7.60 6.58 -1.55
CA LEU A 244 -8.30 7.57 -2.35
C LEU A 244 -9.29 6.93 -3.32
N ILE A 245 -10.54 7.36 -3.27
CA ILE A 245 -11.63 6.86 -4.11
C ILE A 245 -12.32 8.04 -4.78
N ARG A 246 -12.51 7.96 -6.09
CA ARG A 246 -13.18 8.99 -6.91
C ARG A 246 -14.58 9.30 -6.37
N ASN A 247 -14.94 10.58 -6.29
CA ASN A 247 -16.19 11.09 -5.74
C ASN A 247 -16.46 10.66 -4.28
N CYS A 248 -15.39 10.43 -3.50
CA CYS A 248 -15.51 10.04 -2.09
C CYS A 248 -14.67 10.90 -1.15
N ASN A 249 -13.37 10.96 -1.39
CA ASN A 249 -12.43 11.66 -0.51
C ASN A 249 -11.24 12.32 -1.24
N GLU A 250 -11.28 12.39 -2.56
CA GLU A 250 -10.27 13.10 -3.35
C GLU A 250 -10.23 14.61 -3.05
N ASP A 251 -11.35 15.16 -2.57
CA ASP A 251 -11.49 16.54 -2.11
C ASP A 251 -10.84 16.81 -0.76
N GLN A 252 -10.41 15.77 -0.04
CA GLN A 252 -9.81 15.88 1.28
C GLN A 252 -8.28 15.81 1.30
N ILE A 253 -7.64 15.71 0.15
CA ILE A 253 -6.18 15.61 0.04
C ILE A 253 -5.49 16.78 0.74
N GLY A 254 -5.86 18.01 0.43
CA GLY A 254 -5.30 19.21 1.06
C GLY A 254 -5.59 19.30 2.56
N THR A 255 -6.78 18.88 2.97
CA THR A 255 -7.18 18.87 4.39
C THR A 255 -6.38 17.83 5.20
N ILE A 256 -6.12 16.66 4.61
CA ILE A 256 -5.27 15.63 5.23
C ILE A 256 -3.82 16.13 5.35
N ILE A 257 -3.29 16.80 4.33
CA ILE A 257 -1.95 17.41 4.37
C ILE A 257 -1.88 18.48 5.47
N ALA A 258 -2.88 19.35 5.55
CA ALA A 258 -2.95 20.38 6.57
C ALA A 258 -3.03 19.77 7.99
N PHE A 259 -3.77 18.69 8.16
CA PHE A 259 -3.79 17.92 9.40
C PHE A 259 -2.40 17.34 9.72
N ALA A 260 -1.76 16.67 8.75
CA ALA A 260 -0.43 16.09 8.93
C ALA A 260 0.60 17.13 9.39
N LYS A 261 0.58 18.33 8.78
CA LYS A 261 1.47 19.46 9.16
C LYS A 261 1.30 19.89 10.61
N LYS A 262 0.06 19.88 11.14
CA LYS A 262 -0.20 20.24 12.55
C LYS A 262 0.38 19.21 13.53
N TRP A 263 0.59 17.98 13.10
CA TRP A 263 1.07 16.88 13.93
C TRP A 263 2.56 16.56 13.72
N VAL A 264 3.32 17.42 13.05
CA VAL A 264 4.80 17.34 13.01
C VAL A 264 5.34 17.58 14.43
N PRO A 265 6.30 16.79 14.94
CA PRO A 265 7.08 15.73 14.25
C PRO A 265 6.49 14.32 14.33
N THR A 266 5.33 14.11 14.94
CA THR A 266 4.72 12.78 15.08
C THR A 266 4.32 12.22 13.72
N VAL A 267 3.55 12.98 12.95
CA VAL A 267 3.24 12.59 11.57
C VAL A 267 4.44 12.89 10.69
N LYS A 268 5.03 11.84 10.13
CA LYS A 268 6.23 11.89 9.28
C LYS A 268 5.88 12.09 7.80
N GLY A 269 4.69 11.69 7.41
CA GLY A 269 4.26 11.77 6.02
C GLY A 269 2.82 11.32 5.81
N VAL A 270 2.36 11.52 4.59
CA VAL A 270 1.08 11.01 4.09
C VAL A 270 1.35 10.17 2.86
N HIS A 271 0.90 8.92 2.89
CA HIS A 271 1.03 7.97 1.78
C HIS A 271 -0.32 7.81 1.09
N PHE A 272 -0.60 8.65 0.10
CA PHE A 272 -1.84 8.57 -0.68
C PHE A 272 -1.86 7.31 -1.54
N GLN A 273 -2.84 6.45 -1.33
CA GLN A 273 -3.03 5.22 -2.09
C GLN A 273 -4.25 5.33 -3.00
N PRO A 274 -4.06 5.43 -4.34
CA PRO A 274 -5.18 5.23 -5.24
C PRO A 274 -5.82 3.87 -5.00
N MET A 275 -7.16 3.82 -4.96
CA MET A 275 -7.87 2.55 -4.78
C MET A 275 -7.43 1.51 -5.81
N THR A 276 -6.99 0.37 -5.33
CA THR A 276 -6.67 -0.81 -6.14
C THR A 276 -7.86 -1.74 -6.19
N TYR A 277 -8.29 -2.12 -7.39
CA TYR A 277 -9.45 -2.98 -7.60
C TYR A 277 -9.06 -4.46 -7.53
N LEU A 278 -8.63 -4.87 -6.34
CA LEU A 278 -8.30 -6.24 -5.95
C LEU A 278 -9.05 -6.56 -4.66
N GLY A 279 -9.23 -7.84 -4.37
CA GLY A 279 -9.90 -8.30 -3.16
C GLY A 279 -11.39 -7.93 -3.13
N ARG A 280 -11.82 -7.18 -2.10
CA ARG A 280 -13.20 -6.77 -1.94
C ARG A 280 -13.40 -5.32 -2.35
N TYR A 281 -14.31 -5.08 -3.30
CA TYR A 281 -14.77 -3.76 -3.73
C TYR A 281 -16.22 -3.85 -4.25
N PRO A 282 -17.03 -2.79 -4.11
CA PRO A 282 -18.48 -2.87 -4.32
C PRO A 282 -18.89 -3.03 -5.78
N THR A 283 -18.14 -2.46 -6.72
CA THR A 283 -18.48 -2.45 -8.15
C THR A 283 -17.23 -2.56 -9.01
N SER A 284 -17.35 -3.21 -10.18
CA SER A 284 -16.29 -3.22 -11.19
C SER A 284 -16.00 -1.80 -11.67
N PRO A 285 -14.74 -1.39 -11.74
CA PRO A 285 -14.38 -0.02 -12.06
C PRO A 285 -14.51 0.26 -13.55
N ARG A 286 -15.11 1.39 -13.89
CA ARG A 286 -14.97 2.03 -15.19
C ARG A 286 -13.75 2.95 -15.19
N ASN A 287 -13.28 3.40 -16.36
CA ASN A 287 -12.12 4.31 -16.43
C ASN A 287 -12.36 5.65 -15.71
N GLU A 288 -13.58 6.16 -15.71
CA GLU A 288 -13.95 7.38 -14.99
C GLU A 288 -13.96 7.25 -13.48
N ASP A 289 -14.10 6.04 -12.95
CA ASP A 289 -14.10 5.76 -11.51
C ASP A 289 -12.67 5.65 -10.95
N ARG A 290 -11.66 5.59 -11.83
CA ARG A 290 -10.26 5.47 -11.41
C ARG A 290 -9.68 6.80 -11.00
N ILE A 291 -8.97 6.80 -9.90
CA ILE A 291 -8.07 7.88 -9.51
C ILE A 291 -6.64 7.44 -9.79
N LEU A 292 -5.87 8.27 -10.46
CA LEU A 292 -4.50 7.95 -10.89
C LEU A 292 -3.52 8.90 -10.20
N ILE A 293 -2.24 8.53 -10.22
CA ILE A 293 -1.18 9.38 -9.63
C ILE A 293 -1.21 10.82 -10.17
N PRO A 294 -1.36 11.06 -11.49
CA PRO A 294 -1.50 12.44 -11.98
C PRO A 294 -2.68 13.21 -11.39
N ASP A 295 -3.82 12.54 -11.15
CA ASP A 295 -4.97 13.20 -10.49
C ASP A 295 -4.63 13.64 -9.06
N ILE A 296 -3.85 12.81 -8.34
CA ILE A 296 -3.41 13.11 -6.98
C ILE A 296 -2.41 14.25 -6.96
N LEU A 297 -1.46 14.26 -7.89
CA LEU A 297 -0.47 15.33 -8.01
C LEU A 297 -1.13 16.69 -8.23
N ASN A 298 -2.07 16.77 -9.17
CA ASN A 298 -2.86 17.98 -9.42
C ASN A 298 -3.67 18.38 -8.19
N ALA A 299 -4.34 17.43 -7.55
CA ALA A 299 -5.15 17.72 -6.36
C ALA A 299 -4.29 18.20 -5.17
N ILE A 300 -3.06 17.71 -5.02
CA ILE A 300 -2.15 18.23 -3.99
C ILE A 300 -1.83 19.69 -4.25
N GLU A 301 -1.41 20.05 -5.46
CA GLU A 301 -1.07 21.44 -5.79
C GLU A 301 -2.30 22.37 -5.65
N GLU A 302 -3.43 21.98 -6.24
CA GLU A 302 -4.67 22.76 -6.20
C GLU A 302 -5.17 22.97 -4.77
N GLN A 303 -5.30 21.89 -3.98
CA GLN A 303 -5.89 21.93 -2.65
C GLN A 303 -4.94 22.49 -1.57
N THR A 304 -3.65 22.57 -1.86
CA THR A 304 -2.69 23.28 -0.99
C THR A 304 -2.48 24.74 -1.42
N GLY A 305 -3.21 25.22 -2.45
CA GLY A 305 -3.06 26.57 -2.97
C GLY A 305 -1.68 26.85 -3.56
N GLY A 306 -1.02 25.81 -4.11
CA GLY A 306 0.32 25.90 -4.69
C GLY A 306 1.46 25.84 -3.65
N GLU A 307 1.17 25.56 -2.38
CA GLU A 307 2.23 25.38 -1.37
C GLU A 307 3.11 24.17 -1.70
N LEU A 308 2.49 23.10 -2.21
CA LEU A 308 3.17 21.90 -2.71
C LEU A 308 2.99 21.81 -4.22
N MET A 309 3.96 22.36 -4.95
CA MET A 309 3.93 22.41 -6.41
C MET A 309 4.35 21.08 -7.03
N VAL A 310 3.64 20.66 -8.08
CA VAL A 310 3.90 19.42 -8.81
C VAL A 310 5.31 19.37 -9.39
N GLU A 311 5.87 20.51 -9.78
CA GLU A 311 7.25 20.60 -10.32
C GLU A 311 8.32 20.12 -9.33
N ASN A 312 8.06 20.26 -8.03
CA ASN A 312 8.97 19.85 -6.94
C ASN A 312 8.78 18.38 -6.53
N MET A 313 7.79 17.69 -7.07
CA MET A 313 7.58 16.27 -6.80
C MET A 313 8.48 15.43 -7.69
N VAL A 314 8.93 14.30 -7.17
CA VAL A 314 9.82 13.38 -7.88
C VAL A 314 9.24 11.97 -7.84
N PRO A 315 9.42 11.16 -8.90
CA PRO A 315 9.11 9.75 -8.84
C PRO A 315 9.95 9.08 -7.75
N PRO A 316 9.40 8.05 -7.06
CA PRO A 316 10.20 7.24 -6.15
C PRO A 316 11.36 6.58 -6.94
N GLY A 317 12.54 6.56 -6.34
CA GLY A 317 13.76 6.01 -6.94
C GLY A 317 13.84 4.50 -6.85
#